data_17bac74a15987be4f6f569c673accc68
#
_entry.id   17bac74a15987be4f6f569c673accc68
#
_cell.length_a   1.000
_cell.length_b   1.000
_cell.length_c   1.000
_cell.angle_alpha   90.00
_cell.angle_beta   90.00
_cell.angle_gamma   90.00
#
_symmetry.space_group_name_H-M   'P 1'
#
loop_
_entity.id
_entity.type
_entity.pdbx_description
1 polymer ?
#
loop_
_entity_poly.entity_id
_entity_poly.type
_entity_poly.pdbx_seq_one_letter_code
_entity_poly.pdbx_strand_id
1 'polypeptide(L)'
;VVTHGTDTVEETAYMLDILHKSEKPIVLTAAMRGAGDTSPDGPANIYCAVKTAASEEAKGKGVMVLLNEIIHAAGQVRKTHSANPDTFASPWWGPIGYCDVDRVVFRRAPLDRHTYSPKELTARVDIVTGQTGIGRDYIDFAVAQGCKGIVLEGFGRGNLPAIVEPAIKDATDKGVVVVITTRTPGGRPYQVYAYPGSVTD
;
A
#
# COMPACT_ATOMS: atom_id res chain seq x y z
N VAL A 1 6.04 -17.25 6.64
CA VAL A 1 5.28 -16.30 7.47
C VAL A 1 6.22 -15.24 8.01
N VAL A 2 5.78 -14.00 8.05
CA VAL A 2 6.54 -12.86 8.56
C VAL A 2 5.69 -12.17 9.64
N THR A 3 6.24 -12.03 10.85
CA THR A 3 5.64 -11.19 11.89
C THR A 3 6.14 -9.76 11.75
N HIS A 4 5.25 -8.78 11.85
CA HIS A 4 5.54 -7.37 11.57
C HIS A 4 4.78 -6.45 12.52
N GLY A 5 5.14 -5.17 12.57
CA GLY A 5 4.34 -4.14 13.23
C GLY A 5 3.17 -3.69 12.34
N THR A 6 2.04 -3.32 12.95
CA THR A 6 0.81 -2.99 12.23
C THR A 6 0.88 -1.69 11.42
N ASP A 7 1.79 -0.78 11.77
CA ASP A 7 1.80 0.58 11.19
C ASP A 7 2.28 0.62 9.74
N THR A 8 3.23 -0.25 9.37
CA THR A 8 3.83 -0.29 8.04
C THR A 8 3.76 -1.66 7.37
N VAL A 9 2.97 -2.60 7.90
CA VAL A 9 2.84 -3.94 7.32
C VAL A 9 2.30 -3.89 5.89
N GLU A 10 1.40 -2.99 5.58
CA GLU A 10 0.83 -2.83 4.25
C GLU A 10 1.88 -2.41 3.22
N GLU A 11 2.81 -1.54 3.59
CA GLU A 11 3.91 -1.11 2.73
C GLU A 11 4.91 -2.23 2.50
N THR A 12 5.32 -2.92 3.57
CA THR A 12 6.22 -4.08 3.49
C THR A 12 5.60 -5.21 2.67
N ALA A 13 4.31 -5.48 2.86
CA ALA A 13 3.60 -6.51 2.10
C ALA A 13 3.57 -6.18 0.61
N TYR A 14 3.24 -4.95 0.25
CA TYR A 14 3.21 -4.53 -1.15
C TYR A 14 4.60 -4.56 -1.79
N MET A 15 5.63 -4.07 -1.08
CA MET A 15 7.02 -4.16 -1.53
C MET A 15 7.43 -5.60 -1.83
N LEU A 16 7.12 -6.52 -0.93
CA LEU A 16 7.41 -7.94 -1.14
C LEU A 16 6.62 -8.49 -2.33
N ASP A 17 5.35 -8.11 -2.50
CA ASP A 17 4.50 -8.64 -3.55
C ASP A 17 4.98 -8.26 -4.95
N ILE A 18 5.41 -7.02 -5.15
CA ILE A 18 5.93 -6.56 -6.45
C ILE A 18 7.31 -7.14 -6.78
N LEU A 19 8.01 -7.74 -5.82
CA LEU A 19 9.31 -8.40 -6.02
C LEU A 19 9.20 -9.94 -6.03
N HIS A 20 8.11 -10.50 -5.53
CA HIS A 20 7.96 -11.94 -5.32
C HIS A 20 7.44 -12.66 -6.56
N LYS A 21 8.29 -13.45 -7.20
CA LYS A 21 7.98 -14.18 -8.44
C LYS A 21 7.64 -15.66 -8.24
N SER A 22 7.80 -16.18 -7.02
CA SER A 22 7.53 -17.58 -6.72
C SER A 22 6.04 -17.82 -6.53
N GLU A 23 5.60 -19.04 -6.82
CA GLU A 23 4.26 -19.54 -6.51
C GLU A 23 4.04 -19.77 -4.99
N LYS A 24 5.12 -19.81 -4.19
CA LYS A 24 5.03 -19.99 -2.75
C LYS A 24 4.41 -18.76 -2.10
N PRO A 25 3.39 -18.90 -1.25
CA PRO A 25 2.77 -17.74 -0.59
C PRO A 25 3.71 -17.14 0.47
N ILE A 26 3.65 -15.82 0.61
CA ILE A 26 4.19 -15.11 1.77
C ILE A 26 3.02 -14.54 2.54
N VAL A 27 2.92 -14.83 3.84
CA VAL A 27 1.87 -14.31 4.70
C VAL A 27 2.50 -13.45 5.79
N LEU A 28 2.17 -12.16 5.79
CA LEU A 28 2.53 -11.24 6.86
C LEU A 28 1.41 -11.18 7.88
N THR A 29 1.79 -11.09 9.15
CA THR A 29 0.84 -10.93 10.24
C THR A 29 1.40 -10.02 11.33
N ALA A 30 0.52 -9.51 12.16
CA ALA A 30 0.85 -8.60 13.24
C ALA A 30 -0.16 -8.78 14.40
N ALA A 31 -0.10 -7.93 15.40
CA ALA A 31 -1.07 -7.90 16.48
C ALA A 31 -1.48 -6.46 16.80
N MET A 32 -2.75 -6.24 17.06
CA MET A 32 -3.28 -4.95 17.51
C MET A 32 -3.29 -4.83 19.05
N ARG A 33 -3.26 -5.96 19.76
CA ARG A 33 -3.18 -6.03 21.21
C ARG A 33 -1.86 -6.65 21.63
N GLY A 34 -1.21 -6.03 22.59
CA GLY A 34 0.05 -6.55 23.15
C GLY A 34 -0.14 -7.88 23.89
N ALA A 35 0.93 -8.62 24.04
CA ALA A 35 0.90 -9.92 24.72
C ALA A 35 0.42 -9.83 26.20
N GLY A 36 0.57 -8.67 26.82
CA GLY A 36 0.11 -8.39 28.19
C GLY A 36 -1.29 -7.79 28.29
N ASP A 37 -1.92 -7.49 27.18
CA ASP A 37 -3.25 -6.89 27.14
C ASP A 37 -4.36 -7.94 27.38
N THR A 38 -5.58 -7.47 27.66
CA THR A 38 -6.74 -8.35 27.71
C THR A 38 -7.05 -8.89 26.31
N SER A 39 -7.10 -10.20 26.17
CA SER A 39 -7.36 -10.92 24.92
C SER A 39 -6.37 -10.53 23.80
N PRO A 40 -5.08 -10.85 23.94
CA PRO A 40 -4.09 -10.58 22.90
C PRO A 40 -4.42 -11.37 21.63
N ASP A 41 -4.34 -10.70 20.48
CA ASP A 41 -4.70 -11.31 19.19
C ASP A 41 -3.51 -11.96 18.47
N GLY A 42 -2.28 -11.67 18.89
CA GLY A 42 -1.06 -12.17 18.25
C GLY A 42 -0.99 -13.69 18.09
N PRO A 43 -1.26 -14.51 19.13
CA PRO A 43 -1.22 -15.98 19.01
C PRO A 43 -2.17 -16.53 17.94
N ALA A 44 -3.41 -16.05 17.90
CA ALA A 44 -4.40 -16.46 16.88
C ALA A 44 -3.97 -16.02 15.47
N ASN A 45 -3.47 -14.81 15.33
CA ASN A 45 -3.00 -14.28 14.06
C ASN A 45 -1.80 -15.09 13.52
N ILE A 46 -0.83 -15.44 14.36
CA ILE A 46 0.32 -16.29 13.99
C ILE A 46 -0.16 -17.69 13.55
N TYR A 47 -1.05 -18.29 14.32
CA TYR A 47 -1.60 -19.61 13.98
C TYR A 47 -2.28 -19.58 12.61
N CYS A 48 -3.18 -18.63 12.37
CA CYS A 48 -3.88 -18.48 11.11
C CYS A 48 -2.93 -18.17 9.94
N ALA A 49 -1.89 -17.37 10.18
CA ALA A 49 -0.90 -17.06 9.15
C ALA A 49 -0.09 -18.29 8.73
N VAL A 50 0.34 -19.12 9.69
CA VAL A 50 1.04 -20.38 9.41
C VAL A 50 0.13 -21.34 8.67
N LYS A 51 -1.11 -21.52 9.12
CA LYS A 51 -2.11 -22.37 8.48
C LYS A 51 -2.39 -21.92 7.04
N THR A 52 -2.50 -20.61 6.82
CA THR A 52 -2.69 -20.04 5.48
C THR A 52 -1.48 -20.28 4.58
N ALA A 53 -0.27 -20.04 5.08
CA ALA A 53 0.97 -20.25 4.31
C ALA A 53 1.20 -21.73 3.95
N ALA A 54 0.70 -22.66 4.76
CA ALA A 54 0.78 -24.11 4.53
C ALA A 54 -0.33 -24.66 3.61
N SER A 55 -1.35 -23.86 3.31
CA SER A 55 -2.46 -24.27 2.45
C SER A 55 -2.04 -24.36 0.99
N GLU A 56 -2.38 -25.44 0.31
CA GLU A 56 -2.19 -25.59 -1.14
C GLU A 56 -2.96 -24.51 -1.92
N GLU A 57 -4.13 -24.10 -1.43
CA GLU A 57 -4.95 -23.06 -2.06
C GLU A 57 -4.31 -21.65 -2.00
N ALA A 58 -3.30 -21.44 -1.15
CA ALA A 58 -2.58 -20.19 -1.06
C ALA A 58 -1.53 -20.01 -2.17
N LYS A 59 -1.15 -21.10 -2.87
CA LYS A 59 -0.18 -21.03 -3.96
C LYS A 59 -0.64 -20.10 -5.07
N GLY A 60 0.29 -19.36 -5.63
CA GLY A 60 0.03 -18.40 -6.72
C GLY A 60 -0.69 -17.12 -6.31
N LYS A 61 -1.06 -16.95 -5.04
CA LYS A 61 -1.77 -15.75 -4.56
C LYS A 61 -0.85 -14.60 -4.15
N GLY A 62 0.48 -14.80 -4.26
CA GLY A 62 1.46 -13.78 -3.94
C GLY A 62 1.62 -13.53 -2.45
N VAL A 63 1.76 -12.27 -2.09
CA VAL A 63 1.93 -11.83 -0.70
C VAL A 63 0.57 -11.43 -0.11
N MET A 64 0.33 -11.87 1.10
CA MET A 64 -0.93 -11.66 1.81
C MET A 64 -0.67 -11.06 3.19
N VAL A 65 -1.61 -10.29 3.68
CA VAL A 65 -1.67 -9.82 5.07
C VAL A 65 -2.86 -10.50 5.74
N LEU A 66 -2.61 -11.11 6.90
CA LEU A 66 -3.62 -11.78 7.68
C LEU A 66 -3.63 -11.27 9.11
N LEU A 67 -4.76 -10.71 9.53
CA LEU A 67 -5.08 -10.41 10.94
C LEU A 67 -6.56 -10.70 11.17
N ASN A 68 -6.92 -11.01 12.41
CA ASN A 68 -8.29 -11.25 12.80
C ASN A 68 -9.00 -12.24 11.86
N GLU A 69 -8.28 -13.34 11.52
CA GLU A 69 -8.75 -14.45 10.66
C GLU A 69 -8.98 -14.07 9.18
N ILE A 70 -8.90 -12.79 8.82
CA ILE A 70 -9.18 -12.30 7.47
C ILE A 70 -7.90 -12.19 6.66
N ILE A 71 -7.96 -12.68 5.40
CA ILE A 71 -6.85 -12.70 4.47
C ILE A 71 -7.04 -11.62 3.41
N HIS A 72 -6.05 -10.74 3.29
CA HIS A 72 -6.03 -9.66 2.33
C HIS A 72 -4.88 -9.82 1.33
N ALA A 73 -5.10 -9.43 0.07
CA ALA A 73 -4.02 -9.30 -0.89
C ALA A 73 -3.15 -8.06 -0.55
N ALA A 74 -1.84 -8.17 -0.66
CA ALA A 74 -0.90 -7.12 -0.30
C ALA A 74 -1.17 -5.77 -0.98
N GLY A 75 -1.51 -5.77 -2.27
CA GLY A 75 -1.80 -4.54 -3.02
C GLY A 75 -3.16 -3.90 -2.72
N GLN A 76 -3.96 -4.48 -1.82
CA GLN A 76 -5.34 -4.03 -1.56
C GLN A 76 -5.62 -3.76 -0.09
N VAL A 77 -4.74 -4.19 0.79
CA VAL A 77 -4.91 -4.06 2.24
C VAL A 77 -4.57 -2.66 2.73
N ARG A 78 -5.33 -2.19 3.72
CA ARG A 78 -5.10 -0.93 4.43
C ARG A 78 -5.40 -1.07 5.91
N LYS A 79 -4.61 -0.41 6.76
CA LYS A 79 -4.96 -0.19 8.16
C LYS A 79 -5.98 0.95 8.23
N THR A 80 -7.24 0.63 8.50
CA THR A 80 -8.35 1.59 8.44
C THR A 80 -8.77 2.16 9.78
N HIS A 81 -8.25 1.60 10.87
CA HIS A 81 -8.51 2.05 12.24
C HIS A 81 -7.23 1.98 13.08
N SER A 82 -7.04 2.92 13.99
CA SER A 82 -5.81 3.02 14.79
C SER A 82 -5.67 1.94 15.88
N ALA A 83 -6.75 1.34 16.35
CA ALA A 83 -6.74 0.48 17.53
C ALA A 83 -7.54 -0.83 17.44
N ASN A 84 -8.58 -0.92 16.62
CA ASN A 84 -9.43 -2.11 16.58
C ASN A 84 -8.69 -3.33 16.01
N PRO A 85 -8.93 -4.55 16.53
CA PRO A 85 -8.36 -5.78 15.95
C PRO A 85 -8.76 -6.04 14.50
N ASP A 86 -9.95 -5.65 14.08
CA ASP A 86 -10.47 -5.76 12.71
C ASP A 86 -10.08 -4.58 11.81
N THR A 87 -8.98 -3.91 12.14
CA THR A 87 -8.55 -2.67 11.49
C THR A 87 -8.12 -2.83 10.04
N PHE A 88 -7.64 -4.02 9.64
CA PHE A 88 -7.20 -4.25 8.28
C PHE A 88 -8.39 -4.56 7.37
N ALA A 89 -8.48 -3.82 6.29
CA ALA A 89 -9.53 -4.00 5.29
C ALA A 89 -8.94 -3.86 3.88
N SER A 90 -9.65 -4.34 2.89
CA SER A 90 -9.38 -4.09 1.47
C SER A 90 -10.53 -3.26 0.91
N PRO A 91 -10.51 -1.92 1.09
CA PRO A 91 -11.58 -1.05 0.61
C PRO A 91 -11.82 -1.29 -0.88
N TRP A 92 -13.09 -1.32 -1.31
CA TRP A 92 -13.54 -1.57 -2.68
C TRP A 92 -13.35 -2.99 -3.21
N TRP A 93 -12.36 -3.75 -2.67
CA TRP A 93 -12.02 -5.07 -3.17
C TRP A 93 -12.58 -6.20 -2.30
N GLY A 94 -12.69 -5.97 -0.99
CA GLY A 94 -12.97 -7.00 0.01
C GLY A 94 -11.76 -7.92 0.25
N PRO A 95 -11.83 -8.79 1.27
CA PRO A 95 -10.81 -9.80 1.55
C PRO A 95 -10.75 -10.85 0.43
N ILE A 96 -9.62 -11.53 0.33
CA ILE A 96 -9.46 -12.66 -0.61
C ILE A 96 -9.88 -13.99 0.00
N GLY A 97 -9.93 -14.08 1.31
CA GLY A 97 -10.29 -15.30 2.03
C GLY A 97 -10.28 -15.10 3.54
N TYR A 98 -10.41 -16.19 4.26
CA TYR A 98 -10.35 -16.22 5.71
C TYR A 98 -9.84 -17.56 6.23
N CYS A 99 -9.29 -17.55 7.44
CA CYS A 99 -8.86 -18.74 8.17
C CYS A 99 -10.00 -19.20 9.07
N ASP A 100 -10.52 -20.40 8.82
CA ASP A 100 -11.55 -21.01 9.66
C ASP A 100 -10.94 -22.07 10.60
N VAL A 101 -11.73 -22.63 11.49
CA VAL A 101 -11.31 -23.62 12.47
C VAL A 101 -10.69 -24.85 11.80
N ASP A 102 -11.30 -25.39 10.75
CA ASP A 102 -10.88 -26.62 10.09
C ASP A 102 -10.01 -26.36 8.85
N ARG A 103 -10.20 -25.25 8.16
CA ARG A 103 -9.54 -24.97 6.88
C ARG A 103 -9.29 -23.48 6.63
N VAL A 104 -8.51 -23.20 5.58
CA VAL A 104 -8.42 -21.86 4.98
C VAL A 104 -9.36 -21.82 3.78
N VAL A 105 -10.10 -20.74 3.63
CA VAL A 105 -11.07 -20.55 2.56
C VAL A 105 -10.71 -19.35 1.72
N PHE A 106 -10.43 -19.54 0.45
CA PHE A 106 -10.27 -18.47 -0.51
C PHE A 106 -11.52 -18.30 -1.36
N ARG A 107 -11.94 -17.05 -1.56
CA ARG A 107 -13.11 -16.69 -2.37
C ARG A 107 -12.74 -16.04 -3.70
N ARG A 108 -11.56 -15.45 -3.77
CA ARG A 108 -11.00 -14.82 -4.96
C ARG A 108 -9.47 -14.81 -4.92
N ALA A 109 -8.86 -14.42 -6.02
CA ALA A 109 -7.44 -14.13 -6.12
C ALA A 109 -7.25 -12.69 -6.65
N PRO A 110 -6.09 -12.05 -6.41
CA PRO A 110 -5.72 -10.84 -7.13
C PRO A 110 -5.68 -11.12 -8.64
N LEU A 111 -6.37 -10.30 -9.45
CA LEU A 111 -6.38 -10.46 -10.91
C LEU A 111 -5.11 -9.89 -11.54
N ASP A 112 -4.70 -8.73 -11.05
CA ASP A 112 -3.55 -7.98 -11.60
C ASP A 112 -2.43 -7.96 -10.56
N ARG A 113 -1.43 -8.79 -10.78
CA ARG A 113 -0.22 -8.85 -9.97
C ARG A 113 1.00 -8.65 -10.86
N HIS A 114 1.59 -7.46 -10.79
CA HIS A 114 2.78 -7.13 -11.54
C HIS A 114 4.03 -7.31 -10.68
N THR A 115 5.04 -7.98 -11.22
CA THR A 115 6.31 -8.19 -10.51
C THR A 115 7.47 -7.57 -11.26
N TYR A 116 8.41 -7.02 -10.51
CA TYR A 116 9.60 -6.35 -11.03
C TYR A 116 10.88 -7.06 -10.58
N SER A 117 11.98 -6.77 -11.25
CA SER A 117 13.32 -7.26 -10.89
C SER A 117 14.32 -6.11 -10.93
N PRO A 118 14.21 -5.13 -10.05
CA PRO A 118 15.19 -4.06 -9.99
C PRO A 118 16.54 -4.62 -9.57
N LYS A 119 17.62 -4.04 -10.09
CA LYS A 119 18.99 -4.41 -9.66
C LYS A 119 19.28 -3.97 -8.23
N GLU A 120 18.70 -2.86 -7.83
CA GLU A 120 18.84 -2.25 -6.51
C GLU A 120 17.62 -1.39 -6.17
N LEU A 121 17.42 -1.11 -4.88
CA LEU A 121 16.34 -0.28 -4.34
C LEU A 121 16.95 0.86 -3.52
N THR A 122 17.74 1.71 -4.16
CA THR A 122 18.49 2.79 -3.51
C THR A 122 17.94 4.18 -3.78
N ALA A 123 17.00 4.30 -4.72
CA ALA A 123 16.40 5.58 -5.06
C ALA A 123 15.51 6.10 -3.92
N ARG A 124 15.80 7.34 -3.48
CA ARG A 124 14.90 8.05 -2.58
C ARG A 124 13.68 8.52 -3.36
N VAL A 125 12.48 8.15 -2.88
CA VAL A 125 11.19 8.61 -3.39
C VAL A 125 10.41 9.22 -2.23
N ASP A 126 9.96 10.45 -2.39
CA ASP A 126 9.19 11.15 -1.37
C ASP A 126 7.70 11.19 -1.77
N ILE A 127 6.82 11.11 -0.77
CA ILE A 127 5.37 11.25 -0.94
C ILE A 127 4.97 12.65 -0.47
N VAL A 128 4.24 13.38 -1.30
CA VAL A 128 3.71 14.70 -0.98
C VAL A 128 2.21 14.69 -1.14
N THR A 129 1.50 14.86 -0.03
CA THR A 129 0.04 14.88 -0.01
C THR A 129 -0.50 16.29 -0.22
N GLY A 130 -1.37 16.46 -1.20
CA GLY A 130 -2.07 17.71 -1.48
C GLY A 130 -2.96 18.13 -0.31
N GLN A 131 -2.84 19.41 0.10
CA GLN A 131 -3.63 20.02 1.16
C GLN A 131 -4.00 21.45 0.79
N THR A 132 -5.03 22.01 1.43
CA THR A 132 -5.36 23.41 1.27
C THR A 132 -4.17 24.28 1.70
N GLY A 133 -3.77 25.20 0.84
CA GLY A 133 -2.61 26.06 1.10
C GLY A 133 -1.25 25.43 0.77
N ILE A 134 -1.21 24.24 0.19
CA ILE A 134 0.06 23.69 -0.29
C ILE A 134 0.69 24.61 -1.33
N GLY A 135 1.98 24.90 -1.14
CA GLY A 135 2.83 25.60 -2.09
C GLY A 135 3.81 24.65 -2.77
N ARG A 136 4.81 25.22 -3.41
CA ARG A 136 5.89 24.49 -4.04
C ARG A 136 6.95 23.92 -3.08
N ASP A 137 6.98 24.42 -1.84
CA ASP A 137 8.07 24.22 -0.87
C ASP A 137 8.37 22.73 -0.60
N TYR A 138 7.34 21.89 -0.53
CA TYR A 138 7.52 20.44 -0.29
C TYR A 138 8.24 19.73 -1.45
N ILE A 139 7.91 20.11 -2.69
CA ILE A 139 8.55 19.59 -3.90
C ILE A 139 9.98 20.09 -3.99
N ASP A 140 10.19 21.40 -3.82
CA ASP A 140 11.51 22.02 -3.85
C ASP A 140 12.43 21.41 -2.79
N PHE A 141 11.92 21.17 -1.57
CA PHE A 141 12.65 20.50 -0.51
C PHE A 141 13.05 19.07 -0.88
N ALA A 142 12.10 18.26 -1.38
CA ALA A 142 12.38 16.88 -1.80
C ALA A 142 13.48 16.84 -2.88
N VAL A 143 13.39 17.73 -3.88
CA VAL A 143 14.41 17.87 -4.94
C VAL A 143 15.76 18.28 -4.36
N ALA A 144 15.79 19.27 -3.44
CA ALA A 144 17.01 19.73 -2.79
C ALA A 144 17.68 18.61 -1.94
N GLN A 145 16.90 17.69 -1.38
CA GLN A 145 17.39 16.52 -0.66
C GLN A 145 17.83 15.38 -1.60
N GLY A 146 17.79 15.57 -2.90
CA GLY A 146 18.32 14.62 -3.89
C GLY A 146 17.38 13.45 -4.18
N CYS A 147 16.05 13.60 -3.98
CA CYS A 147 15.08 12.57 -4.35
C CYS A 147 15.18 12.24 -5.86
N LYS A 148 14.87 11.01 -6.21
CA LYS A 148 14.82 10.52 -7.59
C LYS A 148 13.40 10.39 -8.12
N GLY A 149 12.43 10.40 -7.21
CA GLY A 149 11.02 10.38 -7.52
C GLY A 149 10.20 11.09 -6.47
N ILE A 150 9.03 11.58 -6.88
CA ILE A 150 8.01 12.17 -6.02
C ILE A 150 6.66 11.56 -6.40
N VAL A 151 5.94 11.06 -5.41
CA VAL A 151 4.54 10.67 -5.56
C VAL A 151 3.68 11.80 -5.01
N LEU A 152 2.87 12.42 -5.87
CA LEU A 152 1.96 13.50 -5.49
C LEU A 152 0.55 12.95 -5.31
N GLU A 153 0.05 12.96 -4.09
CA GLU A 153 -1.33 12.58 -3.77
C GLU A 153 -2.25 13.80 -3.90
N GLY A 154 -2.81 14.00 -5.09
CA GLY A 154 -3.69 15.14 -5.39
C GLY A 154 -5.11 15.00 -4.84
N PHE A 155 -5.89 16.04 -5.01
CA PHE A 155 -7.31 16.07 -4.66
C PHE A 155 -8.16 15.29 -5.67
N GLY A 156 -9.16 14.57 -5.22
CA GLY A 156 -10.12 13.91 -6.10
C GLY A 156 -9.47 13.13 -7.24
N ARG A 157 -9.52 13.65 -8.45
CA ARG A 157 -8.93 13.05 -9.65
C ARG A 157 -7.41 13.27 -9.80
N GLY A 158 -6.72 13.75 -8.77
CA GLY A 158 -5.29 14.03 -8.78
C GLY A 158 -4.95 15.51 -8.96
N ASN A 159 -5.94 16.40 -8.85
CA ASN A 159 -5.72 17.84 -9.02
C ASN A 159 -4.89 18.44 -7.88
N LEU A 160 -4.15 19.50 -8.19
CA LEU A 160 -3.34 20.27 -7.26
C LEU A 160 -3.58 21.76 -7.49
N PRO A 161 -3.27 22.66 -6.52
CA PRO A 161 -3.30 24.08 -6.77
C PRO A 161 -2.31 24.48 -7.87
N ALA A 162 -2.70 25.45 -8.71
CA ALA A 162 -1.90 25.89 -9.87
C ALA A 162 -0.46 26.32 -9.49
N ILE A 163 -0.25 26.79 -8.26
CA ILE A 163 1.08 27.18 -7.76
C ILE A 163 2.06 26.00 -7.67
N VAL A 164 1.57 24.77 -7.64
CA VAL A 164 2.40 23.56 -7.55
C VAL A 164 2.93 23.13 -8.93
N GLU A 165 2.22 23.44 -10.00
CA GLU A 165 2.58 23.05 -11.36
C GLU A 165 3.99 23.47 -11.78
N PRO A 166 4.44 24.73 -11.59
CA PRO A 166 5.81 25.10 -11.90
C PRO A 166 6.87 24.31 -11.14
N ALA A 167 6.58 23.90 -9.89
CA ALA A 167 7.51 23.08 -9.13
C ALA A 167 7.62 21.65 -9.66
N ILE A 168 6.51 21.08 -10.14
CA ILE A 168 6.50 19.78 -10.83
C ILE A 168 7.39 19.86 -12.08
N LYS A 169 7.20 20.90 -12.89
CA LYS A 169 8.01 21.13 -14.08
C LYS A 169 9.50 21.27 -13.75
N ASP A 170 9.85 22.09 -12.78
CA ASP A 170 11.24 22.28 -12.34
C ASP A 170 11.86 20.96 -11.83
N ALA A 171 11.10 20.10 -11.17
CA ALA A 171 11.55 18.80 -10.70
C ALA A 171 11.79 17.84 -11.88
N THR A 172 10.84 17.76 -12.81
CA THR A 172 10.98 16.90 -13.99
C THR A 172 12.11 17.36 -14.92
N ASP A 173 12.31 18.66 -15.10
CA ASP A 173 13.44 19.22 -15.86
C ASP A 173 14.80 18.85 -15.23
N LYS A 174 14.83 18.59 -13.93
CA LYS A 174 16.02 18.07 -13.20
C LYS A 174 16.12 16.54 -13.21
N GLY A 175 15.25 15.84 -13.94
CA GLY A 175 15.25 14.39 -14.06
C GLY A 175 14.62 13.65 -12.88
N VAL A 176 13.85 14.32 -12.03
CA VAL A 176 13.04 13.66 -10.98
C VAL A 176 11.77 13.11 -11.60
N VAL A 177 11.49 11.83 -11.36
CA VAL A 177 10.24 11.19 -11.82
C VAL A 177 9.10 11.64 -10.93
N VAL A 178 8.05 12.23 -11.49
CA VAL A 178 6.85 12.65 -10.76
C VAL A 178 5.67 11.77 -11.14
N VAL A 179 5.05 11.15 -10.15
CA VAL A 179 3.86 10.32 -10.32
C VAL A 179 2.69 10.97 -9.58
N ILE A 180 1.61 11.24 -10.31
CA ILE A 180 0.40 11.80 -9.71
C ILE A 180 -0.56 10.67 -9.35
N THR A 181 -1.00 10.68 -8.11
CA THR A 181 -2.04 9.79 -7.58
C THR A 181 -3.10 10.61 -6.86
N THR A 182 -3.99 9.98 -6.13
CA THR A 182 -5.02 10.66 -5.36
C THR A 182 -4.93 10.32 -3.88
N ARG A 183 -5.18 11.29 -3.02
CA ARG A 183 -5.32 11.08 -1.57
C ARG A 183 -6.64 10.43 -1.17
N THR A 184 -7.58 10.27 -2.13
CA THR A 184 -8.83 9.57 -1.83
C THR A 184 -8.59 8.07 -1.77
N PRO A 185 -9.27 7.33 -0.86
CA PRO A 185 -9.02 5.90 -0.69
C PRO A 185 -9.48 5.06 -1.89
N GLY A 186 -10.20 5.62 -2.84
CA GLY A 186 -10.69 4.91 -4.03
C GLY A 186 -10.77 5.81 -5.26
N GLY A 187 -10.93 5.19 -6.41
CA GLY A 187 -10.91 5.86 -7.71
C GLY A 187 -9.51 5.90 -8.32
N ARG A 188 -9.35 6.68 -9.39
CA ARG A 188 -8.07 6.87 -10.08
C ARG A 188 -7.89 8.31 -10.53
N PRO A 189 -6.65 8.79 -10.66
CA PRO A 189 -6.36 10.04 -11.35
C PRO A 189 -6.86 9.98 -12.79
N TYR A 190 -7.36 11.11 -13.26
CA TYR A 190 -7.81 11.24 -14.64
C TYR A 190 -7.99 12.71 -15.00
N GLN A 191 -7.58 13.09 -16.19
CA GLN A 191 -7.77 14.44 -16.69
C GLN A 191 -9.27 14.70 -16.95
N VAL A 192 -9.85 15.56 -16.13
CA VAL A 192 -11.28 15.95 -16.25
C VAL A 192 -11.39 17.43 -16.58
N TYR A 193 -10.42 18.22 -16.12
CA TYR A 193 -10.46 19.68 -16.16
C TYR A 193 -9.30 20.21 -17.00
N ALA A 194 -9.51 21.38 -17.60
CA ALA A 194 -8.51 22.07 -18.40
C ALA A 194 -8.11 23.41 -17.75
N TYR A 195 -7.73 23.34 -16.44
CA TYR A 195 -7.22 24.52 -15.74
C TYR A 195 -5.84 24.21 -15.13
N PRO A 196 -5.00 25.24 -14.85
CA PRO A 196 -3.69 25.03 -14.24
C PRO A 196 -3.78 24.26 -12.92
N GLY A 197 -2.94 23.21 -12.75
CA GLY A 197 -2.97 22.30 -11.60
C GLY A 197 -3.91 21.11 -11.77
N SER A 198 -4.67 21.00 -12.87
CA SER A 198 -5.35 19.75 -13.22
C SER A 198 -4.32 18.70 -13.67
N VAL A 199 -4.68 17.41 -13.53
CA VAL A 199 -3.87 16.33 -14.08
C VAL A 199 -3.77 16.52 -15.60
N THR A 200 -2.56 16.61 -16.10
CA THR A 200 -2.23 16.58 -17.53
C THR A 200 -1.37 15.35 -17.81
N ASP A 201 -1.44 14.85 -19.02
CA ASP A 201 -0.61 13.73 -19.48
C ASP A 201 0.89 14.08 -19.47
#